data_c0e9e2e128b26d5531e3ca076b21eb6a
#
_entry.id   c0e9e2e128b26d5531e3ca076b21eb6a
#
_cell.length_a   1.000
_cell.length_b   1.000
_cell.length_c   1.000
_cell.angle_alpha   90.00
_cell.angle_beta   90.00
_cell.angle_gamma   90.00
#
_symmetry.space_group_name_H-M   'P 1'
#
loop_
_entity.id
_entity.type
_entity.pdbx_description
1 polymer ?
#
loop_
_entity_poly.entity_id
_entity_poly.type
_entity_poly.pdbx_seq_one_letter_code
_entity_poly.pdbx_strand_id
1 'polypeptide(L)'
;RVIGVDVDRADVIADLATPEGRAAAVDRVTELVDGSIDGLVTCAGIAGLTGRPGSLVVSVNYFGTVTLIEGLRPLLARGQLPAVVAISSNSTTIQPGVPVDLTRLCLEGDEPGARALADDVDALHAYPATKLAVAWWVRRHAPSAEWAAAGIALNALAPGKVETPLLDETRSDGVIGSLVDALPVPVGRSGAPDEIAAAVQFLLGPDARFFCGSIVFCDGGTDAQFRADDFPSPLR
;
A
#
# COMPACT_ATOMS: atom_id res chain seq x y z
N ARG A 1 1.16 -7.95 -20.99
CA ARG A 1 1.02 -9.14 -20.14
C ARG A 1 1.01 -8.70 -18.68
N VAL A 2 0.15 -9.30 -17.84
CA VAL A 2 0.12 -9.15 -16.39
C VAL A 2 0.54 -10.47 -15.77
N ILE A 3 1.29 -10.42 -14.66
CA ILE A 3 1.65 -11.55 -13.80
C ILE A 3 1.05 -11.27 -12.43
N GLY A 4 0.10 -12.10 -12.01
CA GLY A 4 -0.50 -12.02 -10.70
C GLY A 4 0.32 -12.75 -9.64
N VAL A 5 0.46 -12.14 -8.46
CA VAL A 5 1.05 -12.75 -7.25
C VAL A 5 0.00 -12.71 -6.15
N ASP A 6 -0.38 -13.86 -5.62
CA ASP A 6 -1.37 -13.97 -4.54
C ASP A 6 -1.12 -15.25 -3.73
N VAL A 7 -1.83 -15.40 -2.61
CA VAL A 7 -1.84 -16.65 -1.83
C VAL A 7 -2.68 -17.75 -2.49
N ASP A 8 -3.56 -17.39 -3.43
CA ASP A 8 -4.47 -18.30 -4.14
C ASP A 8 -4.74 -17.79 -5.57
N ARG A 9 -4.94 -18.69 -6.51
CA ARG A 9 -5.41 -18.45 -7.89
C ARG A 9 -4.68 -17.33 -8.65
N ALA A 10 -3.35 -17.38 -8.67
CA ALA A 10 -2.50 -16.43 -9.39
C ALA A 10 -1.44 -17.16 -10.22
N ASP A 11 -0.70 -16.43 -11.06
CA ASP A 11 0.44 -16.98 -11.82
C ASP A 11 1.57 -17.42 -10.87
N VAL A 12 1.73 -16.70 -9.77
CA VAL A 12 2.68 -16.99 -8.69
C VAL A 12 1.91 -17.09 -7.38
N ILE A 13 1.89 -18.29 -6.81
CA ILE A 13 1.30 -18.52 -5.49
C ILE A 13 2.38 -18.34 -4.44
N ALA A 14 2.21 -17.34 -3.56
CA ALA A 14 3.17 -17.02 -2.50
C ALA A 14 2.49 -16.37 -1.29
N ASP A 15 2.90 -16.77 -0.09
CA ASP A 15 2.46 -16.14 1.16
C ASP A 15 3.39 -14.98 1.53
N LEU A 16 2.96 -13.76 1.30
CA LEU A 16 3.73 -12.55 1.60
C LEU A 16 3.85 -12.25 3.11
N ALA A 17 3.15 -13.00 3.96
CA ALA A 17 3.31 -12.90 5.41
C ALA A 17 4.67 -13.44 5.88
N THR A 18 5.35 -14.25 5.07
CA THR A 18 6.63 -14.88 5.43
C THR A 18 7.79 -14.35 4.60
N PRO A 19 9.00 -14.23 5.18
CA PRO A 19 10.21 -13.87 4.42
C PRO A 19 10.46 -14.79 3.23
N GLU A 20 10.27 -16.11 3.43
CA GLU A 20 10.46 -17.14 2.41
C GLU A 20 9.46 -16.98 1.25
N GLY A 21 8.20 -16.70 1.56
CA GLY A 21 7.17 -16.47 0.54
C GLY A 21 7.44 -15.20 -0.27
N ARG A 22 7.91 -14.14 0.38
CA ARG A 22 8.32 -12.90 -0.31
C ARG A 22 9.50 -13.14 -1.26
N ALA A 23 10.53 -13.85 -0.79
CA ALA A 23 11.68 -14.21 -1.62
C ALA A 23 11.25 -15.09 -2.81
N ALA A 24 10.46 -16.13 -2.55
CA ALA A 24 9.93 -17.00 -3.59
C ALA A 24 9.09 -16.23 -4.64
N ALA A 25 8.30 -15.23 -4.20
CA ALA A 25 7.53 -14.39 -5.12
C ALA A 25 8.44 -13.61 -6.08
N VAL A 26 9.51 -12.99 -5.57
CA VAL A 26 10.49 -12.25 -6.38
C VAL A 26 11.19 -13.19 -7.37
N ASP A 27 11.64 -14.34 -6.92
CA ASP A 27 12.33 -15.33 -7.76
C ASP A 27 11.41 -15.84 -8.87
N ARG A 28 10.17 -16.22 -8.54
CA ARG A 28 9.22 -16.72 -9.53
C ARG A 28 8.79 -15.67 -10.54
N VAL A 29 8.58 -14.42 -10.13
CA VAL A 29 8.32 -13.33 -11.08
C VAL A 29 9.53 -13.13 -12.00
N THR A 30 10.75 -13.16 -11.45
CA THR A 30 11.99 -13.03 -12.24
C THR A 30 12.14 -14.13 -13.28
N GLU A 31 11.75 -15.37 -12.97
CA GLU A 31 11.76 -16.48 -13.92
C GLU A 31 10.71 -16.36 -15.05
N LEU A 32 9.56 -15.70 -14.75
CA LEU A 32 8.44 -15.58 -15.68
C LEU A 32 8.53 -14.42 -16.66
N VAL A 33 9.45 -13.47 -16.41
CA VAL A 33 9.65 -12.29 -17.27
C VAL A 33 10.91 -12.44 -18.13
N ASP A 34 10.92 -11.75 -19.26
CA ASP A 34 12.09 -11.69 -20.15
C ASP A 34 13.01 -10.52 -19.75
N GLY A 35 13.53 -10.61 -18.53
CA GLY A 35 14.57 -9.72 -17.99
C GLY A 35 14.13 -8.31 -17.58
N SER A 36 12.88 -7.89 -17.82
CA SER A 36 12.37 -6.57 -17.42
C SER A 36 10.86 -6.59 -17.12
N ILE A 37 10.42 -5.59 -16.32
CA ILE A 37 9.00 -5.26 -16.11
C ILE A 37 8.81 -3.75 -16.26
N ASP A 38 7.67 -3.33 -16.81
CA ASP A 38 7.35 -1.92 -17.04
C ASP A 38 6.48 -1.33 -15.92
N GLY A 39 5.79 -2.18 -15.15
CA GLY A 39 4.93 -1.74 -14.07
C GLY A 39 4.84 -2.71 -12.92
N LEU A 40 4.71 -2.19 -11.72
CA LEU A 40 4.44 -2.96 -10.50
C LEU A 40 3.34 -2.28 -9.68
N VAL A 41 2.33 -3.06 -9.31
CA VAL A 41 1.28 -2.60 -8.40
C VAL A 41 1.22 -3.55 -7.20
N THR A 42 1.42 -3.04 -6.00
CA THR A 42 1.35 -3.84 -4.78
C THR A 42 -0.02 -3.71 -4.14
N CYS A 43 -0.98 -4.53 -4.61
CA CYS A 43 -2.36 -4.54 -4.11
C CYS A 43 -2.58 -5.47 -2.91
N ALA A 44 -1.68 -6.42 -2.66
CA ALA A 44 -1.82 -7.36 -1.56
C ALA A 44 -1.94 -6.62 -0.22
N GLY A 45 -2.92 -7.02 0.58
CA GLY A 45 -3.17 -6.41 1.87
C GLY A 45 -4.38 -7.01 2.56
N ILE A 46 -4.38 -6.92 3.89
CA ILE A 46 -5.46 -7.41 4.74
C ILE A 46 -5.96 -6.30 5.66
N ALA A 47 -7.24 -6.33 6.00
CA ALA A 47 -7.86 -5.38 6.92
C ALA A 47 -7.35 -5.58 8.37
N GLY A 48 -7.35 -4.52 9.15
CA GLY A 48 -7.16 -4.59 10.61
C GLY A 48 -8.48 -4.94 11.27
N LEU A 49 -8.73 -6.22 11.54
CA LEU A 49 -9.98 -6.70 12.13
C LEU A 49 -9.80 -7.11 13.59
N THR A 50 -10.89 -7.09 14.33
CA THR A 50 -10.93 -7.56 15.71
C THR A 50 -10.48 -9.02 15.80
N GLY A 51 -9.52 -9.30 16.69
CA GLY A 51 -8.97 -10.64 16.88
C GLY A 51 -7.97 -11.13 15.81
N ARG A 52 -7.72 -10.36 14.75
CA ARG A 52 -6.62 -10.64 13.82
C ARG A 52 -5.30 -10.27 14.48
N PRO A 53 -4.22 -11.09 14.37
CA PRO A 53 -2.90 -10.69 14.86
C PRO A 53 -2.39 -9.42 14.15
N GLY A 54 -1.96 -8.41 14.90
CA GLY A 54 -1.35 -7.20 14.36
C GLY A 54 -0.07 -7.51 13.60
N SER A 55 0.70 -8.49 14.07
CA SER A 55 1.90 -9.01 13.43
C SER A 55 1.65 -9.52 12.01
N LEU A 56 0.47 -10.14 11.74
CA LEU A 56 0.11 -10.56 10.39
C LEU A 56 -0.14 -9.36 9.48
N VAL A 57 -0.83 -8.32 9.98
CA VAL A 57 -1.08 -7.08 9.25
C VAL A 57 0.23 -6.40 8.86
N VAL A 58 1.20 -6.34 9.78
CA VAL A 58 2.54 -5.79 9.54
C VAL A 58 3.26 -6.56 8.44
N SER A 59 3.33 -7.88 8.56
CA SER A 59 4.07 -8.72 7.61
C SER A 59 3.50 -8.63 6.19
N VAL A 60 2.17 -8.68 6.03
CA VAL A 60 1.53 -8.61 4.71
C VAL A 60 1.56 -7.20 4.14
N ASN A 61 1.05 -6.22 4.91
CA ASN A 61 0.75 -4.88 4.36
C ASN A 61 2.00 -4.03 4.15
N TYR A 62 3.02 -4.17 5.00
CA TYR A 62 4.24 -3.40 4.87
C TYR A 62 5.39 -4.24 4.29
N PHE A 63 5.83 -5.28 4.99
CA PHE A 63 6.99 -6.05 4.54
C PHE A 63 6.72 -6.80 3.24
N GLY A 64 5.50 -7.34 3.05
CA GLY A 64 5.06 -7.91 1.77
C GLY A 64 5.15 -6.91 0.62
N THR A 65 4.71 -5.67 0.85
CA THR A 65 4.75 -4.59 -0.13
C THR A 65 6.19 -4.19 -0.47
N VAL A 66 6.97 -3.79 0.54
CA VAL A 66 8.28 -3.19 0.34
C VAL A 66 9.29 -4.21 -0.20
N THR A 67 9.30 -5.44 0.33
CA THR A 67 10.21 -6.49 -0.17
C THR A 67 9.99 -6.80 -1.66
N LEU A 68 8.74 -6.84 -2.12
CA LEU A 68 8.45 -7.03 -3.55
C LEU A 68 8.91 -5.84 -4.39
N ILE A 69 8.67 -4.61 -3.93
CA ILE A 69 9.11 -3.40 -4.66
C ILE A 69 10.63 -3.37 -4.78
N GLU A 70 11.35 -3.61 -3.70
CA GLU A 70 12.82 -3.62 -3.68
C GLU A 70 13.39 -4.79 -4.48
N GLY A 71 12.85 -6.00 -4.29
CA GLY A 71 13.31 -7.20 -4.97
C GLY A 71 13.13 -7.16 -6.49
N LEU A 72 12.03 -6.54 -6.96
CA LEU A 72 11.74 -6.41 -8.39
C LEU A 72 12.31 -5.13 -9.01
N ARG A 73 12.90 -4.22 -8.22
CA ARG A 73 13.53 -2.99 -8.74
C ARG A 73 14.57 -3.22 -9.84
N PRO A 74 15.44 -4.25 -9.77
CA PRO A 74 16.39 -4.52 -10.86
C PRO A 74 15.71 -4.85 -12.21
N LEU A 75 14.53 -5.43 -12.20
CA LEU A 75 13.73 -5.68 -13.39
C LEU A 75 13.05 -4.41 -13.90
N LEU A 76 12.54 -3.57 -12.99
CA LEU A 76 11.98 -2.25 -13.31
C LEU A 76 13.03 -1.35 -13.95
N ALA A 77 14.26 -1.32 -13.43
CA ALA A 77 15.34 -0.49 -13.99
C ALA A 77 15.71 -0.84 -15.44
N ARG A 78 15.24 -1.98 -15.96
CA ARG A 78 15.43 -2.40 -17.36
C ARG A 78 14.14 -2.28 -18.19
N GLY A 79 13.03 -1.87 -17.55
CA GLY A 79 11.74 -1.70 -18.21
C GLY A 79 11.66 -0.46 -19.12
N GLN A 80 10.63 -0.41 -19.94
CA GLN A 80 10.30 0.76 -20.74
C GLN A 80 9.33 1.65 -19.96
N LEU A 81 9.78 2.86 -19.59
CA LEU A 81 9.01 3.80 -18.76
C LEU A 81 8.48 3.16 -17.45
N PRO A 82 9.37 2.56 -16.65
CA PRO A 82 8.93 1.77 -15.50
C PRO A 82 8.24 2.63 -14.43
N ALA A 83 7.17 2.08 -13.85
CA ALA A 83 6.41 2.73 -12.80
C ALA A 83 5.98 1.77 -11.71
N VAL A 84 5.91 2.26 -10.48
CA VAL A 84 5.42 1.54 -9.30
C VAL A 84 4.29 2.32 -8.66
N VAL A 85 3.19 1.63 -8.38
CA VAL A 85 2.09 2.14 -7.58
C VAL A 85 1.92 1.28 -6.33
N ALA A 86 2.31 1.82 -5.18
CA ALA A 86 2.09 1.17 -3.90
C ALA A 86 0.70 1.54 -3.35
N ILE A 87 -0.06 0.55 -2.86
CA ILE A 87 -1.39 0.83 -2.30
C ILE A 87 -1.28 1.12 -0.80
N SER A 88 -1.48 2.41 -0.47
CA SER A 88 -1.65 2.93 0.88
C SER A 88 -3.14 2.91 1.28
N SER A 89 -3.61 3.90 2.03
CA SER A 89 -5.01 4.07 2.44
C SER A 89 -5.23 5.48 2.97
N ASN A 90 -6.43 6.02 2.86
CA ASN A 90 -6.78 7.27 3.55
C ASN A 90 -6.86 7.10 5.08
N SER A 91 -6.94 5.88 5.60
CA SER A 91 -6.86 5.61 7.05
C SER A 91 -5.59 6.18 7.70
N THR A 92 -4.53 6.37 6.93
CA THR A 92 -3.27 7.00 7.37
C THR A 92 -3.46 8.41 7.93
N THR A 93 -4.51 9.08 7.52
CA THR A 93 -4.74 10.51 7.83
C THR A 93 -6.06 10.76 8.54
N ILE A 94 -7.05 9.89 8.38
CA ILE A 94 -8.39 10.09 8.94
C ILE A 94 -8.65 9.24 10.19
N GLN A 95 -7.85 8.20 10.45
CA GLN A 95 -7.98 7.38 11.64
C GLN A 95 -7.18 8.01 12.79
N PRO A 96 -7.82 8.32 13.95
CA PRO A 96 -7.11 8.86 15.09
C PRO A 96 -6.22 7.79 15.75
N GLY A 97 -5.16 8.23 16.43
CA GLY A 97 -4.34 7.35 17.26
C GLY A 97 -3.42 6.39 16.48
N VAL A 98 -3.04 6.72 15.24
CA VAL A 98 -2.07 5.91 14.47
C VAL A 98 -0.76 5.78 15.27
N PRO A 99 -0.32 4.54 15.60
CA PRO A 99 0.91 4.32 16.35
C PRO A 99 2.14 4.59 15.48
N VAL A 100 2.64 5.84 15.54
CA VAL A 100 3.79 6.30 14.73
C VAL A 100 5.06 5.52 15.04
N ASP A 101 5.23 5.02 16.26
CA ASP A 101 6.40 4.20 16.61
C ASP A 101 6.39 2.86 15.86
N LEU A 102 5.21 2.25 15.66
CA LEU A 102 5.06 1.08 14.78
C LEU A 102 5.45 1.43 13.34
N THR A 103 4.99 2.57 12.84
CA THR A 103 5.38 3.08 11.51
C THR A 103 6.90 3.23 11.38
N ARG A 104 7.60 3.71 12.43
CA ARG A 104 9.06 3.85 12.44
C ARG A 104 9.78 2.51 12.40
N LEU A 105 9.38 1.54 13.23
CA LEU A 105 9.95 0.20 13.21
C LEU A 105 9.83 -0.45 11.81
N CYS A 106 8.67 -0.29 11.17
CA CYS A 106 8.50 -0.71 9.77
C CYS A 106 9.55 -0.07 8.86
N LEU A 107 9.70 1.25 8.92
CA LEU A 107 10.63 2.01 8.07
C LEU A 107 12.11 1.73 8.34
N GLU A 108 12.44 1.29 9.55
CA GLU A 108 13.78 0.86 9.97
C GLU A 108 14.09 -0.58 9.53
N GLY A 109 13.09 -1.31 9.02
CA GLY A 109 13.23 -2.71 8.62
C GLY A 109 13.26 -3.70 9.80
N ASP A 110 12.90 -3.25 11.00
CA ASP A 110 12.81 -4.10 12.18
C ASP A 110 11.46 -4.86 12.19
N GLU A 111 11.36 -5.89 11.35
CA GLU A 111 10.14 -6.72 11.26
C GLU A 111 9.80 -7.40 12.60
N PRO A 112 10.76 -8.02 13.35
CA PRO A 112 10.46 -8.61 14.64
C PRO A 112 9.89 -7.59 15.65
N GLY A 113 10.51 -6.42 15.77
CA GLY A 113 10.04 -5.34 16.66
C GLY A 113 8.69 -4.78 16.24
N ALA A 114 8.48 -4.55 14.94
CA ALA A 114 7.21 -4.07 14.41
C ALA A 114 6.08 -5.08 14.65
N ARG A 115 6.31 -6.37 14.46
CA ARG A 115 5.35 -7.44 14.71
C ARG A 115 4.95 -7.51 16.19
N ALA A 116 5.94 -7.46 17.09
CA ALA A 116 5.69 -7.48 18.54
C ALA A 116 4.84 -6.26 18.96
N LEU A 117 5.22 -5.06 18.55
CA LEU A 117 4.45 -3.86 18.87
C LEU A 117 3.05 -3.88 18.25
N ALA A 118 2.88 -4.44 17.05
CA ALA A 118 1.59 -4.54 16.39
C ALA A 118 0.62 -5.48 17.12
N ASP A 119 1.12 -6.55 17.72
CA ASP A 119 0.29 -7.44 18.54
C ASP A 119 -0.11 -6.78 19.88
N ASP A 120 0.73 -5.88 20.41
CA ASP A 120 0.40 -5.10 21.62
C ASP A 120 -0.65 -4.00 21.37
N VAL A 121 -0.62 -3.36 20.19
CA VAL A 121 -1.56 -2.26 19.85
C VAL A 121 -2.82 -2.73 19.14
N ASP A 122 -2.93 -3.99 18.79
CA ASP A 122 -3.95 -4.64 17.97
C ASP A 122 -3.91 -4.35 16.45
N ALA A 123 -4.63 -5.19 15.69
CA ALA A 123 -4.67 -5.11 14.23
C ALA A 123 -5.36 -3.84 13.71
N LEU A 124 -6.35 -3.33 14.44
CA LEU A 124 -7.11 -2.14 14.06
C LEU A 124 -6.22 -0.90 14.00
N HIS A 125 -5.31 -0.77 14.98
CA HIS A 125 -4.32 0.32 15.02
C HIS A 125 -3.08 0.01 14.16
N ALA A 126 -2.71 -1.25 14.01
CA ALA A 126 -1.60 -1.66 13.15
C ALA A 126 -1.87 -1.37 11.67
N TYR A 127 -3.11 -1.52 11.20
CA TYR A 127 -3.47 -1.30 9.79
C TYR A 127 -3.08 0.10 9.29
N PRO A 128 -3.57 1.22 9.87
CA PRO A 128 -3.20 2.56 9.39
C PRO A 128 -1.70 2.85 9.55
N ALA A 129 -1.05 2.29 10.58
CA ALA A 129 0.40 2.46 10.77
C ALA A 129 1.21 1.81 9.64
N THR A 130 0.81 0.59 9.19
CA THR A 130 1.46 -0.08 8.04
C THR A 130 1.24 0.69 6.75
N LYS A 131 0.04 1.22 6.52
CA LYS A 131 -0.28 2.02 5.33
C LYS A 131 0.42 3.38 5.34
N LEU A 132 0.62 3.99 6.52
CA LEU A 132 1.44 5.18 6.69
C LEU A 132 2.92 4.89 6.43
N ALA A 133 3.42 3.74 6.90
CA ALA A 133 4.79 3.30 6.61
C ALA A 133 5.03 3.15 5.11
N VAL A 134 4.10 2.54 4.36
CA VAL A 134 4.17 2.44 2.88
C VAL A 134 4.22 3.83 2.25
N ALA A 135 3.35 4.76 2.67
CA ALA A 135 3.33 6.12 2.14
C ALA A 135 4.66 6.85 2.41
N TRP A 136 5.17 6.77 3.64
CA TRP A 136 6.44 7.41 3.99
C TRP A 136 7.65 6.73 3.35
N TRP A 137 7.62 5.41 3.17
CA TRP A 137 8.65 4.68 2.43
C TRP A 137 8.74 5.19 0.98
N VAL A 138 7.60 5.30 0.28
CA VAL A 138 7.52 5.87 -1.07
C VAL A 138 8.09 7.29 -1.10
N ARG A 139 7.69 8.16 -0.15
CA ARG A 139 8.19 9.54 -0.06
C ARG A 139 9.70 9.62 0.12
N ARG A 140 10.29 8.71 0.90
CA ARG A 140 11.73 8.69 1.19
C ARG A 140 12.55 8.18 0.01
N HIS A 141 12.04 7.15 -0.69
CA HIS A 141 12.81 6.44 -1.72
C HIS A 141 12.61 7.02 -3.12
N ALA A 142 11.41 7.46 -3.47
CA ALA A 142 11.10 7.90 -4.82
C ALA A 142 12.07 8.96 -5.39
N PRO A 143 12.51 10.00 -4.64
CA PRO A 143 13.41 11.03 -5.17
C PRO A 143 14.88 10.60 -5.22
N SER A 144 15.22 9.39 -4.79
CA SER A 144 16.60 8.92 -4.76
C SER A 144 17.14 8.55 -6.14
N ALA A 145 18.47 8.41 -6.22
CA ALA A 145 19.14 7.98 -7.45
C ALA A 145 18.74 6.57 -7.88
N GLU A 146 18.42 5.72 -6.93
CA GLU A 146 18.01 4.33 -7.18
C GLU A 146 16.64 4.20 -7.85
N TRP A 147 15.80 5.23 -7.74
CA TRP A 147 14.45 5.28 -8.29
C TRP A 147 14.33 6.37 -9.36
N ALA A 148 14.31 7.65 -8.97
CA ALA A 148 14.09 8.75 -9.92
C ALA A 148 15.19 8.83 -10.99
N ALA A 149 16.48 8.76 -10.62
CA ALA A 149 17.57 8.82 -11.61
C ALA A 149 17.69 7.51 -12.42
N ALA A 150 17.15 6.41 -11.93
CA ALA A 150 16.99 5.17 -12.70
C ALA A 150 15.79 5.19 -13.65
N GLY A 151 15.03 6.30 -13.70
CA GLY A 151 13.86 6.46 -14.56
C GLY A 151 12.58 5.78 -14.05
N ILE A 152 12.58 5.26 -12.82
CA ILE A 152 11.43 4.57 -12.23
C ILE A 152 10.53 5.59 -11.53
N ALA A 153 9.28 5.72 -11.98
CA ALA A 153 8.27 6.53 -11.29
C ALA A 153 7.69 5.72 -10.12
N LEU A 154 7.97 6.15 -8.89
CA LEU A 154 7.48 5.50 -7.68
C LEU A 154 6.49 6.40 -6.96
N ASN A 155 5.23 5.96 -6.85
CA ASN A 155 4.14 6.71 -6.21
C ASN A 155 3.27 5.78 -5.36
N ALA A 156 2.44 6.36 -4.50
CA ALA A 156 1.42 5.62 -3.77
C ALA A 156 0.03 6.15 -4.09
N LEU A 157 -0.94 5.24 -4.13
CA LEU A 157 -2.36 5.54 -4.17
C LEU A 157 -2.94 5.27 -2.78
N ALA A 158 -3.76 6.18 -2.27
CA ALA A 158 -4.46 6.08 -0.99
C ALA A 158 -5.97 6.01 -1.22
N PRO A 159 -6.54 4.82 -1.45
CA PRO A 159 -7.97 4.64 -1.58
C PRO A 159 -8.71 4.97 -0.29
N GLY A 160 -9.96 5.40 -0.43
CA GLY A 160 -10.93 5.48 0.65
C GLY A 160 -11.80 4.23 0.75
N LYS A 161 -13.09 4.43 1.07
CA LYS A 161 -14.09 3.36 1.13
C LYS A 161 -14.44 2.90 -0.29
N VAL A 162 -13.98 1.71 -0.68
CA VAL A 162 -14.16 1.12 -2.02
C VAL A 162 -14.88 -0.21 -1.87
N GLU A 163 -15.90 -0.46 -2.69
CA GLU A 163 -16.72 -1.69 -2.66
C GLU A 163 -15.88 -2.89 -3.11
N THR A 164 -15.37 -3.66 -2.16
CA THR A 164 -14.45 -4.78 -2.33
C THR A 164 -14.71 -5.85 -1.27
N PRO A 165 -14.28 -7.10 -1.47
CA PRO A 165 -14.35 -8.13 -0.43
C PRO A 165 -13.69 -7.70 0.90
N LEU A 166 -12.62 -6.91 0.85
CA LEU A 166 -11.96 -6.37 2.05
C LEU A 166 -12.87 -5.39 2.81
N LEU A 167 -13.68 -4.57 2.10
CA LEU A 167 -14.66 -3.70 2.73
C LEU A 167 -15.82 -4.51 3.33
N ASP A 168 -16.29 -5.54 2.65
CA ASP A 168 -17.36 -6.42 3.15
C ASP A 168 -16.91 -7.16 4.42
N GLU A 169 -15.67 -7.65 4.44
CA GLU A 169 -15.05 -8.23 5.63
C GLU A 169 -15.00 -7.22 6.78
N THR A 170 -14.59 -5.97 6.49
CA THR A 170 -14.52 -4.89 7.49
C THR A 170 -15.90 -4.51 8.01
N ARG A 171 -16.92 -4.43 7.17
CA ARG A 171 -18.31 -4.17 7.57
C ARG A 171 -18.88 -5.26 8.47
N SER A 172 -18.42 -6.48 8.28
CA SER A 172 -18.87 -7.65 9.06
C SER A 172 -18.22 -7.73 10.44
N ASP A 173 -17.19 -6.91 10.71
CA ASP A 173 -16.54 -6.84 12.01
C ASP A 173 -17.44 -6.13 13.03
N GLY A 174 -17.65 -6.77 14.19
CA GLY A 174 -18.57 -6.29 15.21
C GLY A 174 -18.18 -4.97 15.90
N VAL A 175 -16.92 -4.57 15.79
CA VAL A 175 -16.38 -3.33 16.40
C VAL A 175 -16.29 -2.20 15.38
N ILE A 176 -15.65 -2.45 14.23
CA ILE A 176 -15.34 -1.40 13.26
C ILE A 176 -16.37 -1.26 12.15
N GLY A 177 -17.23 -2.26 11.93
CA GLY A 177 -18.19 -2.25 10.82
C GLY A 177 -19.06 -1.00 10.80
N SER A 178 -19.67 -0.68 11.96
CA SER A 178 -20.51 0.52 12.09
C SER A 178 -19.73 1.83 11.91
N LEU A 179 -18.46 1.88 12.33
CA LEU A 179 -17.59 3.05 12.17
C LEU A 179 -17.24 3.29 10.70
N VAL A 180 -16.94 2.22 9.96
CA VAL A 180 -16.66 2.29 8.53
C VAL A 180 -17.88 2.70 7.74
N ASP A 181 -19.06 2.19 8.09
CA ASP A 181 -20.31 2.61 7.45
C ASP A 181 -20.64 4.07 7.70
N ALA A 182 -20.41 4.55 8.92
CA ALA A 182 -20.62 5.94 9.30
C ALA A 182 -19.55 6.91 8.75
N LEU A 183 -18.45 6.42 8.18
CA LEU A 183 -17.40 7.27 7.63
C LEU A 183 -17.96 8.12 6.49
N PRO A 184 -17.88 9.47 6.59
CA PRO A 184 -18.40 10.36 5.55
C PRO A 184 -17.58 10.20 4.27
N VAL A 185 -18.27 10.17 3.15
CA VAL A 185 -17.69 10.22 1.81
C VAL A 185 -18.38 11.35 1.06
N PRO A 186 -17.75 12.52 0.90
CA PRO A 186 -18.38 13.73 0.34
C PRO A 186 -19.05 13.56 -1.02
N VAL A 187 -18.54 12.66 -1.87
CA VAL A 187 -19.20 12.34 -3.15
C VAL A 187 -20.48 11.53 -3.00
N GLY A 188 -20.90 11.18 -1.77
CA GLY A 188 -22.18 10.55 -1.45
C GLY A 188 -22.24 9.04 -1.68
N ARG A 189 -21.14 8.36 -2.00
CA ARG A 189 -21.07 6.91 -2.23
C ARG A 189 -19.67 6.36 -1.98
N SER A 190 -19.56 5.07 -1.76
CA SER A 190 -18.27 4.36 -1.87
C SER A 190 -17.74 4.39 -3.31
N GLY A 191 -16.43 4.27 -3.46
CA GLY A 191 -15.78 4.11 -4.74
C GLY A 191 -16.00 2.72 -5.33
N ALA A 192 -15.95 2.59 -6.65
CA ALA A 192 -15.89 1.31 -7.34
C ALA A 192 -14.43 0.88 -7.54
N PRO A 193 -14.13 -0.44 -7.59
CA PRO A 193 -12.78 -0.93 -7.90
C PRO A 193 -12.21 -0.37 -9.20
N ASP A 194 -13.05 -0.19 -10.22
CA ASP A 194 -12.65 0.34 -11.52
C ASP A 194 -12.17 1.81 -11.44
N GLU A 195 -12.68 2.61 -10.48
CA GLU A 195 -12.20 3.97 -10.27
C GLU A 195 -10.78 3.98 -9.70
N ILE A 196 -10.47 3.02 -8.82
CA ILE A 196 -9.12 2.83 -8.31
C ILE A 196 -8.20 2.29 -9.41
N ALA A 197 -8.67 1.33 -10.21
CA ALA A 197 -7.92 0.79 -11.34
C ALA A 197 -7.59 1.87 -12.38
N ALA A 198 -8.50 2.77 -12.67
CA ALA A 198 -8.24 3.91 -13.57
C ALA A 198 -7.15 4.84 -13.05
N ALA A 199 -7.14 5.15 -11.73
CA ALA A 199 -6.09 5.93 -11.10
C ALA A 199 -4.72 5.20 -11.14
N VAL A 200 -4.70 3.89 -10.90
CA VAL A 200 -3.50 3.05 -11.04
C VAL A 200 -3.01 3.07 -12.48
N GLN A 201 -3.90 2.87 -13.46
CA GLN A 201 -3.55 2.90 -14.88
C GLN A 201 -2.94 4.24 -15.30
N PHE A 202 -3.49 5.36 -14.83
CA PHE A 202 -2.91 6.68 -15.06
C PHE A 202 -1.49 6.78 -14.48
N LEU A 203 -1.30 6.39 -13.21
CA LEU A 203 0.01 6.47 -12.54
C LEU A 203 1.07 5.54 -13.16
N LEU A 204 0.68 4.44 -13.77
CA LEU A 204 1.56 3.56 -14.54
C LEU A 204 1.84 4.08 -15.95
N GLY A 205 1.01 4.99 -16.44
CA GLY A 205 1.03 5.46 -17.83
C GLY A 205 2.11 6.51 -18.13
N PRO A 206 2.30 6.84 -19.42
CA PRO A 206 3.28 7.82 -19.85
C PRO A 206 2.98 9.25 -19.38
N ASP A 207 1.70 9.58 -19.14
CA ASP A 207 1.27 10.93 -18.76
C ASP A 207 1.56 11.25 -17.29
N ALA A 208 1.89 10.25 -16.46
CA ALA A 208 2.20 10.42 -15.04
C ALA A 208 3.72 10.48 -14.75
N ARG A 209 4.58 10.65 -15.74
CA ARG A 209 6.05 10.57 -15.57
C ARG A 209 6.65 11.68 -14.70
N PHE A 210 5.91 12.75 -14.45
CA PHE A 210 6.34 13.83 -13.55
C PHE A 210 5.87 13.65 -12.10
N PHE A 211 5.12 12.58 -11.82
CA PHE A 211 4.78 12.17 -10.45
C PHE A 211 5.95 11.37 -9.86
N CYS A 212 6.49 11.86 -8.74
CA CYS A 212 7.60 11.23 -8.03
C CYS A 212 7.37 11.39 -6.52
N GLY A 213 7.14 10.28 -5.83
CA GLY A 213 6.86 10.27 -4.39
C GLY A 213 5.51 10.88 -4.00
N SER A 214 4.58 10.97 -4.94
CA SER A 214 3.23 11.49 -4.66
C SER A 214 2.40 10.45 -3.91
N ILE A 215 1.60 10.94 -2.95
CA ILE A 215 0.55 10.17 -2.31
C ILE A 215 -0.78 10.71 -2.86
N VAL A 216 -1.42 9.94 -3.72
CA VAL A 216 -2.64 10.35 -4.39
C VAL A 216 -3.84 9.79 -3.65
N PHE A 217 -4.64 10.65 -3.04
CA PHE A 217 -5.89 10.23 -2.40
C PHE A 217 -6.97 10.03 -3.46
N CYS A 218 -7.60 8.85 -3.44
CA CYS A 218 -8.73 8.47 -4.27
C CYS A 218 -9.84 7.94 -3.35
N ASP A 219 -10.48 8.86 -2.61
CA ASP A 219 -11.29 8.55 -1.45
C ASP A 219 -12.64 9.29 -1.39
N GLY A 220 -13.06 9.89 -2.50
CA GLY A 220 -14.30 10.64 -2.58
C GLY A 220 -14.33 11.90 -1.74
N GLY A 221 -13.17 12.43 -1.34
CA GLY A 221 -13.02 13.68 -0.60
C GLY A 221 -12.97 13.51 0.93
N THR A 222 -12.92 12.29 1.43
CA THR A 222 -12.90 12.01 2.88
C THR A 222 -11.70 12.67 3.57
N ASP A 223 -10.48 12.46 3.05
CA ASP A 223 -9.27 13.08 3.60
C ASP A 223 -9.37 14.63 3.62
N ALA A 224 -9.80 15.21 2.51
CA ALA A 224 -9.95 16.67 2.41
C ALA A 224 -10.98 17.23 3.39
N GLN A 225 -12.07 16.50 3.66
CA GLN A 225 -13.07 16.92 4.64
C GLN A 225 -12.53 16.90 6.08
N PHE A 226 -11.71 15.89 6.42
CA PHE A 226 -11.14 15.78 7.78
C PHE A 226 -9.94 16.72 8.01
N ARG A 227 -9.22 17.07 6.95
CA ARG A 227 -7.94 17.78 7.03
C ARG A 227 -7.84 18.96 6.07
N ALA A 228 -8.89 19.77 5.98
CA ALA A 228 -8.97 20.86 5.01
C ALA A 228 -7.77 21.83 5.06
N ASP A 229 -7.23 22.08 6.27
CA ASP A 229 -6.12 23.01 6.51
C ASP A 229 -4.79 22.34 6.89
N ASP A 230 -4.75 21.00 7.01
CA ASP A 230 -3.58 20.26 7.41
C ASP A 230 -2.69 19.82 6.23
N PHE A 231 -3.25 19.82 5.03
CA PHE A 231 -2.54 19.43 3.81
C PHE A 231 -2.99 20.29 2.62
N PRO A 232 -2.02 20.84 1.84
CA PRO A 232 -0.57 20.74 2.05
C PRO A 232 -0.07 21.54 3.27
N SER A 233 0.90 20.96 4.00
CA SER A 233 1.54 21.64 5.13
C SER A 233 2.73 22.47 4.65
N PRO A 234 2.88 23.73 5.11
CA PRO A 234 4.08 24.51 4.82
C PRO A 234 5.32 23.87 5.45
N LEU A 235 6.47 24.02 4.79
CA LEU A 235 7.76 23.57 5.34
C LEU A 235 8.05 24.36 6.62
N ARG A 236 8.39 23.64 7.70
CA ARG A 236 8.73 24.21 9.02
C ARG A 236 10.22 24.23 9.22
#